data_1e2d724c7328e0a0d193af41abca93b2
#
_entry.id   1e2d724c7328e0a0d193af41abca93b2
#
_cell.length_a   1.000
_cell.length_b   1.000
_cell.length_c   1.000
_cell.angle_alpha   90.00
_cell.angle_beta   90.00
_cell.angle_gamma   90.00
#
_symmetry.space_group_name_H-M   'P 1'
#
loop_
_entity.id
_entity.type
_entity.pdbx_description
1 polymer ?
#
loop_
_entity_poly.entity_id
_entity_poly.type
_entity_poly.pdbx_seq_one_letter_code
_entity_poly.pdbx_strand_id
1 'polypeptide(L)'
;KDNQLQLERYITYETDYHEYKTWCEKYDTLQKDEIDMSNKVCSANMLRDCIADAQALSMKGVMSRIEDIVQDYLDLFFVDDPLAVKINAFKEDKKKKVKAQVNVSIDYKGMECTTGMLSGGELQRVMLAFNLAMSEIYNLPFILLDETMSNLDEDTTQTIVDGIKERCGDKLVVIIGHQVVSGVFDKIIDVC
;
A
#
# COMPACT_ATOMS: atom_id res chain seq x y z
N LYS A 1 -1.45 85.65 19.76
CA LYS A 1 -1.11 84.82 18.57
C LYS A 1 -0.14 83.68 18.90
N ASP A 2 0.83 83.90 19.77
CA ASP A 2 1.87 82.89 20.11
C ASP A 2 1.25 81.71 20.90
N ASN A 3 0.41 82.00 21.87
CA ASN A 3 -0.24 80.98 22.71
C ASN A 3 -1.21 80.08 21.92
N GLN A 4 -1.87 80.58 20.88
CA GLN A 4 -2.75 79.77 20.04
C GLN A 4 -1.93 78.80 19.19
N LEU A 5 -0.78 79.24 18.63
CA LEU A 5 0.08 78.37 17.85
C LEU A 5 0.72 77.26 18.70
N GLN A 6 1.06 77.57 19.97
CA GLN A 6 1.57 76.57 20.91
C GLN A 6 0.50 75.55 21.30
N LEU A 7 -0.75 75.94 21.46
CA LEU A 7 -1.89 75.03 21.77
C LEU A 7 -2.17 74.08 20.58
N GLU A 8 -2.17 74.61 19.37
CA GLU A 8 -2.36 73.79 18.15
C GLU A 8 -1.26 72.73 18.03
N ARG A 9 -0.01 73.11 18.24
CA ARG A 9 1.11 72.14 18.23
C ARG A 9 0.97 71.08 19.32
N TYR A 10 0.51 71.44 20.51
CA TYR A 10 0.31 70.49 21.58
C TYR A 10 -0.82 69.50 21.24
N ILE A 11 -1.95 69.97 20.72
CA ILE A 11 -3.05 69.12 20.30
C ILE A 11 -2.61 68.15 19.17
N THR A 12 -1.84 68.64 18.21
CA THR A 12 -1.31 67.77 17.12
C THR A 12 -0.40 66.68 17.70
N TYR A 13 0.50 67.06 18.61
CA TYR A 13 1.42 66.12 19.27
C TYR A 13 0.66 65.05 20.08
N GLU A 14 -0.38 65.47 20.80
CA GLU A 14 -1.16 64.54 21.62
C GLU A 14 -1.95 63.56 20.72
N THR A 15 -2.46 64.00 19.59
CA THR A 15 -3.13 63.17 18.61
C THR A 15 -2.15 62.14 18.00
N ASP A 16 -0.98 62.62 17.49
CA ASP A 16 0.06 61.77 16.94
C ASP A 16 0.60 60.74 17.95
N TYR A 17 0.73 61.15 19.22
CA TYR A 17 1.16 60.23 20.28
C TYR A 17 0.12 59.14 20.56
N HIS A 18 -1.17 59.47 20.55
CA HIS A 18 -2.23 58.46 20.70
C HIS A 18 -2.28 57.50 19.50
N GLU A 19 -2.14 57.99 18.29
CA GLU A 19 -2.02 57.14 17.09
C GLU A 19 -0.83 56.21 17.20
N TYR A 20 0.34 56.74 17.53
CA TYR A 20 1.57 55.94 17.70
C TYR A 20 1.35 54.83 18.72
N LYS A 21 0.77 55.13 19.88
CA LYS A 21 0.48 54.15 20.92
C LYS A 21 -0.43 53.03 20.42
N THR A 22 -1.48 53.38 19.69
CA THR A 22 -2.43 52.46 19.08
C THR A 22 -1.72 51.54 18.06
N TRP A 23 -0.84 52.10 17.26
CA TRP A 23 -0.04 51.32 16.31
C TRP A 23 0.94 50.36 17.02
N CYS A 24 1.57 50.76 18.11
CA CYS A 24 2.43 49.88 18.91
C CYS A 24 1.63 48.69 19.45
N GLU A 25 0.49 48.95 20.06
CA GLU A 25 -0.40 47.88 20.62
C GLU A 25 -0.84 46.91 19.52
N LYS A 26 -1.19 47.43 18.35
CA LYS A 26 -1.57 46.61 17.19
C LYS A 26 -0.40 45.78 16.67
N TYR A 27 0.79 46.38 16.59
CA TYR A 27 1.99 45.68 16.16
C TYR A 27 2.33 44.50 17.09
N ASP A 28 2.31 44.73 18.41
CA ASP A 28 2.56 43.70 19.41
C ASP A 28 1.56 42.54 19.31
N THR A 29 0.29 42.85 19.04
CA THR A 29 -0.76 41.85 18.87
C THR A 29 -0.50 41.02 17.60
N LEU A 30 -0.22 41.68 16.47
CA LEU A 30 0.06 40.99 15.21
C LEU A 30 1.32 40.12 15.30
N GLN A 31 2.34 40.55 16.02
CA GLN A 31 3.55 39.75 16.23
C GLN A 31 3.28 38.48 17.03
N LYS A 32 2.42 38.58 18.07
CA LYS A 32 1.96 37.40 18.82
C LYS A 32 1.15 36.44 17.98
N ASP A 33 0.24 36.97 17.16
CA ASP A 33 -0.59 36.18 16.25
C ASP A 33 0.27 35.48 15.19
N GLU A 34 1.31 36.14 14.65
CA GLU A 34 2.26 35.55 13.71
C GLU A 34 2.99 34.35 14.32
N ILE A 35 3.51 34.49 15.56
CA ILE A 35 4.19 33.42 16.27
C ILE A 35 3.23 32.25 16.53
N ASP A 36 2.02 32.50 16.98
CA ASP A 36 1.01 31.47 17.25
C ASP A 36 0.63 30.73 15.95
N MET A 37 0.40 31.47 14.88
CA MET A 37 0.10 30.87 13.57
C MET A 37 1.27 30.05 13.05
N SER A 38 2.50 30.53 13.17
CA SER A 38 3.72 29.79 12.79
C SER A 38 3.83 28.47 13.54
N ASN A 39 3.58 28.48 14.84
CA ASN A 39 3.58 27.27 15.68
C ASN A 39 2.48 26.29 15.28
N LYS A 40 1.27 26.78 14.95
CA LYS A 40 0.17 25.94 14.45
C LYS A 40 0.51 25.28 13.12
N VAL A 41 1.11 26.03 12.18
CA VAL A 41 1.55 25.49 10.90
C VAL A 41 2.64 24.44 11.08
N CYS A 42 3.61 24.69 11.95
CA CYS A 42 4.66 23.72 12.26
C CYS A 42 4.06 22.42 12.85
N SER A 43 3.18 22.54 13.81
CA SER A 43 2.50 21.38 14.45
C SER A 43 1.66 20.59 13.45
N ALA A 44 0.93 21.28 12.57
CA ALA A 44 0.12 20.65 11.51
C ALA A 44 0.99 19.89 10.51
N ASN A 45 2.15 20.44 10.13
CA ASN A 45 3.10 19.76 9.26
C ASN A 45 3.69 18.51 9.92
N MET A 46 4.09 18.60 11.20
CA MET A 46 4.58 17.43 11.95
C MET A 46 3.52 16.34 12.03
N LEU A 47 2.26 16.70 12.33
CA LEU A 47 1.16 15.73 12.38
C LEU A 47 0.94 15.05 11.02
N ARG A 48 0.94 15.82 9.94
CA ARG A 48 0.83 15.28 8.59
C ARG A 48 1.93 14.26 8.29
N ASP A 49 3.17 14.59 8.65
CA ASP A 49 4.31 13.72 8.39
C ASP A 49 4.22 12.44 9.24
N CYS A 50 3.83 12.53 10.51
CA CYS A 50 3.58 11.37 11.37
C CYS A 50 2.47 10.46 10.82
N ILE A 51 1.38 11.03 10.28
CA ILE A 51 0.29 10.26 9.66
C ILE A 51 0.81 9.53 8.42
N ALA A 52 1.60 10.20 7.57
CA ALA A 52 2.17 9.59 6.38
C ALA A 52 3.10 8.41 6.73
N ASP A 53 3.94 8.58 7.75
CA ASP A 53 4.83 7.51 8.23
C ASP A 53 4.05 6.33 8.82
N ALA A 54 3.00 6.60 9.60
CA ALA A 54 2.13 5.56 10.16
C ALA A 54 1.38 4.78 9.07
N GLN A 55 0.88 5.46 8.04
CA GLN A 55 0.27 4.81 6.87
C GLN A 55 1.27 3.92 6.12
N ALA A 56 2.51 4.43 5.92
CA ALA A 56 3.57 3.68 5.27
C ALA A 56 3.90 2.39 6.05
N LEU A 57 4.05 2.49 7.36
CA LEU A 57 4.35 1.34 8.22
C LEU A 57 3.21 0.31 8.22
N SER A 58 1.96 0.76 8.31
CA SER A 58 0.78 -0.11 8.24
C SER A 58 0.71 -0.86 6.90
N MET A 59 0.92 -0.15 5.79
CA MET A 59 0.90 -0.76 4.46
C MET A 59 2.03 -1.78 4.29
N LYS A 60 3.23 -1.50 4.81
CA LYS A 60 4.34 -2.45 4.80
C LYS A 60 3.98 -3.75 5.52
N GLY A 61 3.34 -3.67 6.69
CA GLY A 61 2.89 -4.84 7.44
C GLY A 61 1.88 -5.70 6.68
N VAL A 62 0.92 -5.06 6.00
CA VAL A 62 -0.06 -5.78 5.16
C VAL A 62 0.63 -6.45 3.97
N MET A 63 1.54 -5.74 3.28
CA MET A 63 2.25 -6.31 2.12
C MET A 63 3.16 -7.47 2.50
N SER A 64 3.88 -7.37 3.63
CA SER A 64 4.68 -8.48 4.14
C SER A 64 3.83 -9.72 4.43
N ARG A 65 2.65 -9.55 5.02
CA ARG A 65 1.75 -10.69 5.27
C ARG A 65 1.24 -11.33 3.96
N ILE A 66 0.94 -10.52 2.94
CA ILE A 66 0.57 -11.04 1.62
C ILE A 66 1.74 -11.82 1.03
N GLU A 67 2.95 -11.27 1.08
CA GLU A 67 4.18 -11.88 0.60
C GLU A 67 4.42 -13.23 1.25
N ASP A 68 4.32 -13.32 2.58
CA ASP A 68 4.52 -14.56 3.33
C ASP A 68 3.53 -15.65 2.88
N ILE A 69 2.24 -15.34 2.77
CA ILE A 69 1.22 -16.31 2.36
C ILE A 69 1.38 -16.71 0.89
N VAL A 70 1.70 -15.75 0.00
CA VAL A 70 1.99 -16.07 -1.41
C VAL A 70 3.20 -16.98 -1.51
N GLN A 71 4.26 -16.72 -0.75
CA GLN A 71 5.46 -17.54 -0.73
C GLN A 71 5.16 -18.98 -0.30
N ASP A 72 4.34 -19.15 0.73
CA ASP A 72 3.91 -20.49 1.17
C ASP A 72 3.25 -21.31 0.04
N TYR A 73 2.40 -20.65 -0.79
CA TYR A 73 1.81 -21.33 -1.95
C TYR A 73 2.83 -21.56 -3.07
N LEU A 74 3.76 -20.62 -3.29
CA LEU A 74 4.80 -20.80 -4.30
C LEU A 74 5.74 -21.94 -3.95
N ASP A 75 6.08 -22.13 -2.68
CA ASP A 75 6.92 -23.23 -2.21
C ASP A 75 6.25 -24.59 -2.45
N LEU A 76 4.89 -24.64 -2.40
CA LEU A 76 4.13 -25.84 -2.78
C LEU A 76 4.10 -26.09 -4.30
N PHE A 77 4.05 -25.01 -5.10
CA PHE A 77 3.88 -25.12 -6.55
C PHE A 77 5.19 -25.18 -7.35
N PHE A 78 6.32 -24.83 -6.73
CA PHE A 78 7.64 -24.79 -7.35
C PHE A 78 8.66 -25.61 -6.54
N VAL A 79 8.37 -26.91 -6.36
CA VAL A 79 9.17 -27.80 -5.51
C VAL A 79 10.60 -27.94 -6.04
N ASP A 80 10.75 -28.13 -7.36
CA ASP A 80 12.07 -28.38 -7.98
C ASP A 80 12.87 -27.11 -8.25
N ASP A 81 12.20 -26.05 -8.64
CA ASP A 81 12.79 -24.76 -9.02
C ASP A 81 12.19 -23.63 -8.16
N PRO A 82 12.69 -23.36 -6.95
CA PRO A 82 12.11 -22.38 -6.04
C PRO A 82 12.01 -20.99 -6.66
N LEU A 83 10.84 -20.37 -6.49
CA LEU A 83 10.55 -19.02 -6.95
C LEU A 83 10.19 -18.15 -5.75
N ALA A 84 10.86 -17.02 -5.59
CA ALA A 84 10.58 -16.07 -4.52
C ALA A 84 9.94 -14.80 -5.06
N VAL A 85 8.93 -14.31 -4.33
CA VAL A 85 8.24 -13.07 -4.65
C VAL A 85 8.51 -12.04 -3.56
N LYS A 86 8.78 -10.80 -3.96
CA LYS A 86 8.89 -9.64 -3.05
C LYS A 86 7.90 -8.57 -3.46
N ILE A 87 7.12 -8.10 -2.49
CA ILE A 87 6.12 -7.06 -2.69
C ILE A 87 6.60 -5.76 -2.05
N ASN A 88 7.02 -4.81 -2.87
CA ASN A 88 7.45 -3.50 -2.43
C ASN A 88 6.29 -2.51 -2.49
N ALA A 89 5.85 -2.00 -1.33
CA ALA A 89 4.74 -1.05 -1.23
C ALA A 89 5.12 0.40 -1.56
N PHE A 90 6.42 0.68 -1.66
CA PHE A 90 6.93 2.05 -1.80
C PHE A 90 8.03 2.12 -2.83
N LYS A 91 8.01 3.21 -3.59
CA LYS A 91 9.11 3.60 -4.46
C LYS A 91 9.67 4.93 -3.97
N GLU A 92 10.98 4.97 -3.71
CA GLU A 92 11.67 6.24 -3.48
C GLU A 92 11.83 6.98 -4.81
N ASP A 93 11.29 8.19 -4.89
CA ASP A 93 11.53 9.09 -6.00
C ASP A 93 12.93 9.72 -5.86
N LYS A 94 13.54 10.17 -6.95
CA LYS A 94 14.85 10.85 -6.98
C LYS A 94 14.99 12.01 -5.99
N LYS A 95 13.87 12.49 -5.43
CA LYS A 95 13.79 13.55 -4.41
C LYS A 95 13.58 13.02 -2.98
N LYS A 96 13.84 11.73 -2.70
CA LYS A 96 13.61 11.06 -1.40
C LYS A 96 12.15 11.17 -0.90
N LYS A 97 11.19 11.42 -1.78
CA LYS A 97 9.78 11.35 -1.42
C LYS A 97 9.30 9.93 -1.65
N VAL A 98 8.81 9.32 -0.60
CA VAL A 98 8.19 7.99 -0.63
C VAL A 98 6.83 8.13 -1.31
N LYS A 99 6.64 7.44 -2.44
CA LYS A 99 5.34 7.32 -3.10
C LYS A 99 4.82 5.91 -2.88
N ALA A 100 3.55 5.80 -2.51
CA ALA A 100 2.86 4.52 -2.47
C ALA A 100 2.78 3.97 -3.90
N GLN A 101 3.53 2.92 -4.17
CA GLN A 101 3.51 2.20 -5.44
C GLN A 101 3.82 0.73 -5.16
N VAL A 102 2.84 -0.13 -5.40
CA VAL A 102 3.04 -1.58 -5.28
C VAL A 102 3.82 -2.08 -6.49
N ASN A 103 4.99 -2.63 -6.24
CA ASN A 103 5.79 -3.34 -7.24
C ASN A 103 6.01 -4.77 -6.76
N VAL A 104 5.83 -5.72 -7.66
CA VAL A 104 6.14 -7.13 -7.43
C VAL A 104 7.43 -7.44 -8.18
N SER A 105 8.45 -7.89 -7.47
CA SER A 105 9.67 -8.46 -8.05
C SER A 105 9.70 -9.96 -7.80
N ILE A 106 10.19 -10.70 -8.76
CA ILE A 106 10.26 -12.15 -8.76
C ILE A 106 11.75 -12.53 -8.83
N ASP A 107 12.20 -13.32 -7.87
CA ASP A 107 13.53 -13.95 -7.94
C ASP A 107 13.33 -15.42 -8.34
N TYR A 108 13.82 -15.77 -9.51
CA TYR A 108 13.71 -17.11 -10.05
C TYR A 108 15.07 -17.60 -10.56
N LYS A 109 15.53 -18.75 -10.05
CA LYS A 109 16.84 -19.31 -10.35
C LYS A 109 18.01 -18.35 -10.05
N GLY A 110 17.87 -17.53 -9.00
CA GLY A 110 18.90 -16.56 -8.59
C GLY A 110 18.99 -15.33 -9.48
N MET A 111 17.99 -15.05 -10.29
CA MET A 111 17.89 -13.84 -11.14
C MET A 111 16.59 -13.11 -10.88
N GLU A 112 16.66 -11.79 -10.75
CA GLU A 112 15.47 -10.96 -10.69
C GLU A 112 14.78 -10.93 -12.06
N CYS A 113 13.55 -11.42 -12.10
CA CYS A 113 12.75 -11.58 -13.29
C CYS A 113 11.52 -10.66 -13.26
N THR A 114 11.03 -10.32 -14.44
CA THR A 114 9.71 -9.73 -14.60
C THR A 114 8.70 -10.82 -14.98
N THR A 115 7.41 -10.59 -14.78
CA THR A 115 6.33 -11.51 -15.15
C THR A 115 6.37 -11.94 -16.61
N GLY A 116 6.91 -11.10 -17.51
CA GLY A 116 7.06 -11.40 -18.93
C GLY A 116 8.20 -12.38 -19.28
N MET A 117 9.04 -12.73 -18.31
CA MET A 117 10.13 -13.71 -18.49
C MET A 117 9.73 -15.13 -18.06
N LEU A 118 8.59 -15.28 -17.40
CA LEU A 118 8.06 -16.57 -16.98
C LEU A 118 7.37 -17.26 -18.17
N SER A 119 7.47 -18.58 -18.22
CA SER A 119 6.65 -19.40 -19.13
C SER A 119 5.15 -19.29 -18.77
N GLY A 120 4.28 -19.69 -19.69
CA GLY A 120 2.83 -19.65 -19.44
C GLY A 120 2.41 -20.43 -18.20
N GLY A 121 2.95 -21.62 -17.99
CA GLY A 121 2.66 -22.45 -16.82
C GLY A 121 3.26 -21.89 -15.50
N GLU A 122 4.45 -21.30 -15.57
CA GLU A 122 5.04 -20.62 -14.39
C GLU A 122 4.23 -19.40 -13.98
N LEU A 123 3.84 -18.58 -14.96
CA LEU A 123 3.01 -17.40 -14.69
C LEU A 123 1.64 -17.80 -14.11
N GLN A 124 1.00 -18.86 -14.65
CA GLN A 124 -0.26 -19.36 -14.09
C GLN A 124 -0.13 -19.80 -12.63
N ARG A 125 0.94 -20.54 -12.28
CA ARG A 125 1.21 -20.94 -10.90
C ARG A 125 1.40 -19.73 -9.98
N VAL A 126 2.13 -18.72 -10.42
CA VAL A 126 2.29 -17.46 -9.65
C VAL A 126 0.94 -16.76 -9.45
N MET A 127 0.15 -16.60 -10.52
CA MET A 127 -1.17 -15.97 -10.44
C MET A 127 -2.12 -16.76 -9.51
N LEU A 128 -2.07 -18.10 -9.58
CA LEU A 128 -2.86 -18.96 -8.70
C LEU A 128 -2.46 -18.79 -7.23
N ALA A 129 -1.16 -18.73 -6.92
CA ALA A 129 -0.65 -18.48 -5.57
C ALA A 129 -1.18 -17.16 -5.00
N PHE A 130 -1.17 -16.08 -5.80
CA PHE A 130 -1.76 -14.80 -5.39
C PHE A 130 -3.27 -14.89 -5.15
N ASN A 131 -4.02 -15.55 -6.01
CA ASN A 131 -5.47 -15.70 -5.86
C ASN A 131 -5.83 -16.48 -4.58
N LEU A 132 -5.11 -17.57 -4.30
CA LEU A 132 -5.30 -18.37 -3.09
C LEU A 132 -4.91 -17.59 -1.83
N ALA A 133 -3.79 -16.89 -1.85
CA ALA A 133 -3.37 -16.02 -0.75
C ALA A 133 -4.40 -14.94 -0.43
N MET A 134 -4.95 -14.28 -1.45
CA MET A 134 -6.01 -13.29 -1.26
C MET A 134 -7.30 -13.92 -0.70
N SER A 135 -7.67 -15.13 -1.16
CA SER A 135 -8.79 -15.87 -0.60
C SER A 135 -8.60 -16.21 0.89
N GLU A 136 -7.38 -16.53 1.28
CA GLU A 136 -7.02 -16.81 2.68
C GLU A 136 -7.08 -15.54 3.54
N ILE A 137 -6.50 -14.44 3.07
CA ILE A 137 -6.50 -13.14 3.77
C ILE A 137 -7.91 -12.62 4.00
N TYR A 138 -8.78 -12.72 3.00
CA TYR A 138 -10.18 -12.31 3.11
C TYR A 138 -11.09 -13.35 3.76
N ASN A 139 -10.54 -14.51 4.11
CA ASN A 139 -11.29 -15.64 4.68
C ASN A 139 -12.53 -15.98 3.85
N LEU A 140 -12.34 -16.09 2.52
CA LEU A 140 -13.47 -16.38 1.62
C LEU A 140 -13.92 -17.83 1.80
N PRO A 141 -15.26 -18.09 1.87
CA PRO A 141 -15.78 -19.44 2.07
C PRO A 141 -15.74 -20.29 0.80
N PHE A 142 -15.56 -19.67 -0.37
CA PHE A 142 -15.46 -20.38 -1.63
C PHE A 142 -14.44 -19.74 -2.57
N ILE A 143 -13.86 -20.54 -3.47
CA ILE A 143 -12.89 -20.14 -4.47
C ILE A 143 -13.36 -20.68 -5.81
N LEU A 144 -13.39 -19.81 -6.84
CA LEU A 144 -13.66 -20.19 -8.22
C LEU A 144 -12.41 -19.98 -9.06
N LEU A 145 -11.93 -21.06 -9.68
CA LEU A 145 -10.74 -21.08 -10.53
C LEU A 145 -11.19 -21.45 -11.96
N ASP A 146 -11.14 -20.47 -12.87
CA ASP A 146 -11.55 -20.66 -14.26
C ASP A 146 -10.30 -20.78 -15.14
N GLU A 147 -10.16 -21.95 -15.80
CA GLU A 147 -9.04 -22.29 -16.68
C GLU A 147 -7.63 -22.06 -16.12
N THR A 148 -7.48 -21.96 -14.82
CA THR A 148 -6.21 -21.60 -14.15
C THR A 148 -5.15 -22.69 -14.24
N MET A 149 -5.51 -23.89 -14.71
CA MET A 149 -4.61 -25.04 -14.85
C MET A 149 -4.42 -25.50 -16.32
N SER A 150 -4.94 -24.75 -17.27
CA SER A 150 -4.97 -25.15 -18.71
C SER A 150 -3.59 -25.33 -19.36
N ASN A 151 -2.55 -24.65 -18.84
CA ASN A 151 -1.18 -24.74 -19.36
C ASN A 151 -0.23 -25.52 -18.45
N LEU A 152 -0.77 -26.35 -17.55
CA LEU A 152 -0.02 -27.19 -16.64
C LEU A 152 -0.03 -28.64 -17.11
N ASP A 153 1.04 -29.35 -16.88
CA ASP A 153 1.08 -30.81 -17.06
C ASP A 153 0.34 -31.53 -15.93
N GLU A 154 0.11 -32.81 -16.09
CA GLU A 154 -0.69 -33.63 -15.19
C GLU A 154 -0.06 -33.71 -13.78
N ASP A 155 1.26 -33.89 -13.71
CA ASP A 155 2.00 -34.02 -12.45
C ASP A 155 1.96 -32.70 -11.65
N THR A 156 2.17 -31.56 -12.33
CA THR A 156 2.06 -30.23 -11.73
C THR A 156 0.63 -29.93 -11.28
N THR A 157 -0.36 -30.30 -12.07
CA THR A 157 -1.79 -30.13 -11.70
C THR A 157 -2.12 -30.94 -10.45
N GLN A 158 -1.65 -32.20 -10.36
CA GLN A 158 -1.83 -33.03 -9.17
C GLN A 158 -1.22 -32.37 -7.94
N THR A 159 0.02 -31.94 -8.01
CA THR A 159 0.75 -31.27 -6.92
C THR A 159 0.00 -30.03 -6.42
N ILE A 160 -0.49 -29.20 -7.34
CA ILE A 160 -1.24 -27.99 -7.03
C ILE A 160 -2.57 -28.31 -6.33
N VAL A 161 -3.32 -29.28 -6.85
CA VAL A 161 -4.62 -29.63 -6.26
C VAL A 161 -4.45 -30.26 -4.86
N ASP A 162 -3.41 -31.07 -4.67
CA ASP A 162 -3.09 -31.62 -3.35
C ASP A 162 -2.72 -30.50 -2.36
N GLY A 163 -1.91 -29.52 -2.77
CA GLY A 163 -1.60 -28.36 -1.97
C GLY A 163 -2.82 -27.47 -1.66
N ILE A 164 -3.74 -27.31 -2.61
CA ILE A 164 -5.01 -26.60 -2.38
C ILE A 164 -5.88 -27.36 -1.37
N LYS A 165 -5.99 -28.68 -1.47
CA LYS A 165 -6.73 -29.52 -0.51
C LYS A 165 -6.17 -29.42 0.89
N GLU A 166 -4.85 -29.43 1.04
CA GLU A 166 -4.20 -29.32 2.34
C GLU A 166 -4.49 -27.97 3.02
N ARG A 167 -4.38 -26.85 2.27
CA ARG A 167 -4.53 -25.49 2.84
C ARG A 167 -5.96 -24.96 2.83
N CYS A 168 -6.80 -25.38 1.87
CA CYS A 168 -8.16 -24.88 1.67
C CYS A 168 -9.22 -25.94 1.96
N GLY A 169 -8.92 -26.96 2.75
CA GLY A 169 -9.83 -28.08 3.03
C GLY A 169 -11.14 -27.71 3.74
N ASP A 170 -11.24 -26.51 4.30
CA ASP A 170 -12.45 -25.94 4.91
C ASP A 170 -13.28 -25.11 3.93
N LYS A 171 -12.84 -24.95 2.67
CA LYS A 171 -13.45 -24.09 1.66
C LYS A 171 -14.02 -24.91 0.51
N LEU A 172 -15.05 -24.38 -0.13
CA LEU A 172 -15.52 -24.89 -1.41
C LEU A 172 -14.64 -24.37 -2.54
N VAL A 173 -13.89 -25.26 -3.18
CA VAL A 173 -13.08 -24.91 -4.36
C VAL A 173 -13.74 -25.47 -5.60
N VAL A 174 -14.09 -24.61 -6.54
CA VAL A 174 -14.67 -24.95 -7.84
C VAL A 174 -13.65 -24.64 -8.93
N ILE A 175 -13.28 -25.65 -9.70
CA ILE A 175 -12.31 -25.53 -10.78
C ILE A 175 -13.02 -25.82 -12.10
N ILE A 176 -12.92 -24.89 -13.04
CA ILE A 176 -13.41 -25.04 -14.42
C ILE A 176 -12.21 -25.30 -15.31
N GLY A 177 -12.24 -26.36 -16.08
CA GLY A 177 -11.14 -26.70 -16.99
C GLY A 177 -11.57 -27.67 -18.08
N HIS A 178 -10.78 -27.72 -19.14
CA HIS A 178 -10.99 -28.64 -20.27
C HIS A 178 -10.32 -30.01 -20.08
N GLN A 179 -9.41 -30.10 -19.13
CA GLN A 179 -8.71 -31.36 -18.79
C GLN A 179 -9.01 -31.76 -17.35
N VAL A 180 -9.39 -32.98 -17.16
CA VAL A 180 -9.69 -33.55 -15.86
C VAL A 180 -8.64 -34.60 -15.52
N VAL A 181 -7.88 -34.37 -14.44
CA VAL A 181 -7.00 -35.37 -13.88
C VAL A 181 -7.82 -36.30 -13.00
N SER A 182 -7.87 -37.58 -13.36
CA SER A 182 -8.68 -38.55 -12.64
C SER A 182 -8.14 -38.81 -11.22
N GLY A 183 -9.05 -38.84 -10.23
CA GLY A 183 -8.72 -39.16 -8.85
C GLY A 183 -8.28 -37.97 -7.99
N VAL A 184 -8.19 -36.79 -8.59
CA VAL A 184 -7.74 -35.56 -7.90
C VAL A 184 -8.90 -34.80 -7.27
N PHE A 185 -10.07 -34.81 -7.89
CA PHE A 185 -11.24 -34.06 -7.47
C PHE A 185 -12.23 -34.90 -6.68
N ASP A 186 -12.87 -34.31 -5.64
CA ASP A 186 -13.89 -34.99 -4.85
C ASP A 186 -15.18 -35.22 -5.67
N LYS A 187 -15.48 -34.32 -6.61
CA LYS A 187 -16.61 -34.40 -7.52
C LYS A 187 -16.30 -33.74 -8.86
N ILE A 188 -16.63 -34.44 -9.92
CA ILE A 188 -16.53 -33.94 -11.31
C ILE A 188 -17.95 -33.77 -11.84
N ILE A 189 -18.19 -32.65 -12.54
CA ILE A 189 -19.44 -32.34 -13.22
C ILE A 189 -19.10 -32.00 -14.67
N ASP A 190 -19.50 -32.86 -15.59
CA ASP A 190 -19.40 -32.61 -17.01
C ASP A 190 -20.54 -31.69 -17.47
N VAL A 191 -20.16 -30.57 -18.11
CA VAL A 191 -21.08 -29.61 -18.69
C VAL A 191 -21.02 -29.76 -20.21
N CYS A 192 -22.05 -30.35 -20.77
CA CYS A 192 -22.22 -30.56 -22.23
C CYS A 192 -22.76 -29.28 -22.89
#